data_e4e5b1eed5b6f528e889a90c68c001ff
#
_entry.id   e4e5b1eed5b6f528e889a90c68c001ff
#
_cell.length_a   1.000
_cell.length_b   1.000
_cell.length_c   1.000
_cell.angle_alpha   90.00
_cell.angle_beta   90.00
_cell.angle_gamma   90.00
#
_symmetry.space_group_name_H-M   'P 1'
#
loop_
_entity.id
_entity.type
_entity.pdbx_description
1 polymer ?
#
loop_
_entity_poly.entity_id
_entity_poly.type
_entity_poly.pdbx_seq_one_letter_code
_entity_poly.pdbx_strand_id
1 'polypeptide(L)'
;MTHRPHHLVALALASFSAACASNPIATSAVDAGLADSGRSDTGKADSAQAPEALKLEGVLIDDFEDGDGKTTYPGGAWYSYDDKPNGGGSAIAYAGGVDGGVAMNGPGYESVRSLEVTFSFDQGTLTYQPYVGWGAWFADKPAPLDASQFVGIAYTYRGSAHRVRVETFEVADYDFFGMDMAASADWKTVVVPYTQLSQGGWGVKVAFNPKNVGNLSFEARGTTGAQGKVDMDNLMFLTRLPDQAPDMTVMQPTPPAEEPISSITITHPGQARARATLNRGYNITNWLEEKRFDGFTYDEAYVAKLAAAGFKALRLPVDLDLYVVSSTGTGDAMDVVVHDDLFTVLDAFVLWTANAGMSLTIDYHQYDTSIDKAKPETIDTAVALWRKVAARYASNPREDLFYELLNEPELSFGGTPPTQAEWTAIAERMIAAIRASDTTHSILFGDVSWYGIGPLSQRKPLSDGNVIYVFHNYEPFIFTHQGASWATMASTHDLPYPYSAERWSAYFGDLGFNTSMPAWILDAARNYYRTGNRTAIRNQFAQAKRWAVTNNVPVICNEFGAYDRTSRLEDRARYLADAVSIFTELDIPWQQWFMIMDSAGNVVPEYRTALGLGL
;
A
#
# COMPACT_ATOMS: atom_id res chain seq x y z
N MET A 1 21.50 0.84 35.94
CA MET A 1 21.59 -0.41 35.17
C MET A 1 20.47 -1.33 35.61
N THR A 2 19.30 -1.15 35.10
CA THR A 2 18.20 -2.14 35.21
C THR A 2 17.25 -1.82 34.05
N HIS A 3 17.23 -2.69 33.08
CA HIS A 3 16.28 -2.67 31.96
C HIS A 3 14.85 -2.73 32.51
N ARG A 4 14.02 -1.81 32.13
CA ARG A 4 12.56 -1.94 32.24
C ARG A 4 12.00 -2.47 30.93
N PRO A 5 11.09 -3.45 30.97
CA PRO A 5 10.48 -3.98 29.74
C PRO A 5 9.37 -3.05 29.22
N HIS A 6 9.30 -2.92 27.92
CA HIS A 6 8.23 -2.23 27.20
C HIS A 6 6.88 -2.88 27.47
N HIS A 7 5.88 -2.11 27.85
CA HIS A 7 4.51 -2.57 28.00
C HIS A 7 3.82 -2.65 26.63
N LEU A 8 3.62 -3.89 26.17
CA LEU A 8 2.69 -4.22 25.09
C LEU A 8 1.24 -3.97 25.58
N VAL A 9 0.50 -3.11 24.87
CA VAL A 9 -0.95 -3.03 25.00
C VAL A 9 -1.56 -4.13 24.16
N ALA A 10 -1.98 -5.23 24.81
CA ALA A 10 -2.73 -6.30 24.20
C ALA A 10 -4.23 -5.96 24.24
N LEU A 11 -4.87 -5.79 23.08
CA LEU A 11 -6.33 -5.77 22.98
C LEU A 11 -6.87 -7.20 23.10
N ALA A 12 -7.70 -7.46 24.11
CA ALA A 12 -8.37 -8.72 24.33
C ALA A 12 -9.53 -8.88 23.35
N LEU A 13 -9.51 -9.94 22.55
CA LEU A 13 -10.64 -10.46 21.79
C LEU A 13 -11.25 -11.62 22.56
N ALA A 14 -12.52 -11.45 22.91
CA ALA A 14 -13.31 -12.47 23.60
C ALA A 14 -13.68 -13.61 22.63
N SER A 15 -13.36 -14.83 23.04
CA SER A 15 -13.75 -16.08 22.38
C SER A 15 -15.20 -16.45 22.68
N PHE A 16 -15.99 -16.70 21.65
CA PHE A 16 -17.23 -17.48 21.74
C PHE A 16 -17.05 -18.78 20.96
N SER A 17 -17.07 -19.89 21.69
CA SER A 17 -17.15 -21.23 21.12
C SER A 17 -18.62 -21.67 21.03
N ALA A 18 -19.06 -22.07 19.84
CA ALA A 18 -20.27 -22.86 19.67
C ALA A 18 -19.98 -24.04 18.75
N ALA A 19 -20.17 -25.23 19.28
CA ALA A 19 -20.06 -26.49 18.56
C ALA A 19 -21.29 -26.71 17.71
N CYS A 20 -21.11 -27.12 16.45
CA CYS A 20 -22.16 -27.77 15.67
C CYS A 20 -21.62 -28.92 14.84
N ALA A 21 -22.38 -29.98 14.81
CA ALA A 21 -22.07 -31.32 14.34
C ALA A 21 -21.91 -31.41 12.82
N SER A 22 -20.93 -32.20 12.39
CA SER A 22 -20.64 -32.55 11.02
C SER A 22 -21.56 -33.66 10.49
N ASN A 23 -22.18 -33.43 9.33
CA ASN A 23 -22.65 -34.50 8.45
C ASN A 23 -21.67 -34.69 7.29
N PRO A 24 -21.31 -35.94 6.96
CA PRO A 24 -20.36 -36.17 5.85
C PRO A 24 -21.06 -36.14 4.50
N ILE A 25 -20.55 -35.31 3.60
CA ILE A 25 -20.95 -35.32 2.17
C ILE A 25 -20.00 -36.28 1.44
N ALA A 26 -20.60 -37.18 0.64
CA ALA A 26 -19.87 -38.17 -0.13
C ALA A 26 -19.07 -37.53 -1.28
N THR A 27 -17.78 -37.76 -1.28
CA THR A 27 -16.90 -37.42 -2.40
C THR A 27 -17.00 -38.47 -3.52
N SER A 28 -17.46 -38.09 -4.70
CA SER A 28 -17.32 -38.89 -5.91
C SER A 28 -16.05 -38.50 -6.66
N ALA A 29 -15.08 -39.38 -6.68
CA ALA A 29 -13.92 -39.27 -7.57
C ALA A 29 -14.35 -39.72 -8.98
N VAL A 30 -14.17 -38.85 -9.97
CA VAL A 30 -14.35 -39.22 -11.38
C VAL A 30 -13.00 -39.70 -11.90
N ASP A 31 -12.88 -41.01 -12.06
CA ASP A 31 -11.69 -41.66 -12.62
C ASP A 31 -11.90 -41.78 -14.14
N ALA A 32 -11.21 -40.95 -14.92
CA ALA A 32 -11.20 -41.03 -16.38
C ALA A 32 -10.13 -42.03 -16.83
N GLY A 33 -10.53 -43.31 -16.99
CA GLY A 33 -9.65 -44.33 -17.51
C GLY A 33 -9.45 -44.19 -19.01
N LEU A 34 -8.20 -44.05 -19.45
CA LEU A 34 -7.77 -44.17 -20.85
C LEU A 34 -7.45 -45.63 -21.18
N ALA A 35 -8.11 -46.16 -22.19
CA ALA A 35 -7.85 -47.47 -22.76
C ALA A 35 -6.59 -47.45 -23.67
N ASP A 36 -5.71 -48.36 -23.38
CA ASP A 36 -4.49 -48.68 -24.11
C ASP A 36 -4.79 -49.32 -25.47
N SER A 37 -4.18 -48.81 -26.55
CA SER A 37 -3.97 -49.58 -27.79
C SER A 37 -2.56 -49.31 -28.32
N GLY A 38 -1.69 -50.31 -28.12
CA GLY A 38 -0.30 -50.26 -28.53
C GLY A 38 -0.04 -50.21 -30.01
N ARG A 39 1.06 -49.59 -30.37
CA ARG A 39 1.94 -50.05 -31.46
C ARG A 39 3.36 -49.44 -31.35
N SER A 40 4.30 -50.33 -31.70
CA SER A 40 5.77 -50.34 -31.69
C SER A 40 6.54 -49.14 -32.22
N ASP A 41 7.53 -48.82 -31.46
CA ASP A 41 8.97 -48.52 -31.65
C ASP A 41 9.50 -48.15 -33.04
N THR A 42 10.08 -46.94 -33.15
CA THR A 42 11.43 -46.65 -33.67
C THR A 42 11.78 -45.15 -33.57
N GLY A 43 12.94 -44.82 -32.99
CA GLY A 43 13.66 -43.58 -33.33
C GLY A 43 13.74 -42.53 -32.20
N LYS A 44 14.88 -42.52 -31.50
CA LYS A 44 15.29 -41.45 -30.58
C LYS A 44 15.27 -40.07 -31.25
N ALA A 45 14.48 -39.16 -30.69
CA ALA A 45 14.75 -37.75 -30.65
C ALA A 45 14.32 -37.28 -29.24
N ASP A 46 15.16 -36.52 -28.54
CA ASP A 46 14.85 -35.93 -27.24
C ASP A 46 13.54 -35.14 -27.35
N SER A 47 12.45 -35.75 -26.90
CA SER A 47 11.17 -35.07 -26.76
C SER A 47 11.14 -34.43 -25.35
N ALA A 48 11.11 -33.11 -25.32
CA ALA A 48 10.66 -32.41 -24.12
C ALA A 48 9.34 -33.05 -23.65
N GLN A 49 9.33 -33.58 -22.45
CA GLN A 49 8.17 -34.22 -21.85
C GLN A 49 7.03 -33.17 -21.80
N ALA A 50 5.90 -33.47 -22.40
CA ALA A 50 4.71 -32.63 -22.31
C ALA A 50 4.41 -32.41 -20.81
N PRO A 51 4.06 -31.18 -20.38
CA PRO A 51 3.73 -30.93 -18.99
C PRO A 51 2.59 -31.85 -18.54
N GLU A 52 2.80 -32.55 -17.44
CA GLU A 52 1.81 -33.42 -16.83
C GLU A 52 0.52 -32.63 -16.56
N ALA A 53 -0.63 -33.17 -16.99
CA ALA A 53 -1.90 -32.47 -16.83
C ALA A 53 -2.16 -32.13 -15.34
N LEU A 54 -2.53 -30.89 -15.05
CA LEU A 54 -2.77 -30.39 -13.70
C LEU A 54 -3.92 -31.19 -13.07
N LYS A 55 -3.64 -31.94 -12.00
CA LYS A 55 -4.70 -32.64 -11.24
C LYS A 55 -5.41 -31.67 -10.34
N LEU A 56 -6.67 -31.35 -10.64
CA LEU A 56 -7.54 -30.51 -9.84
C LEU A 56 -8.47 -31.37 -9.00
N GLU A 57 -8.58 -31.04 -7.70
CA GLU A 57 -9.51 -31.69 -6.76
C GLU A 57 -10.52 -30.66 -6.27
N GLY A 58 -11.81 -30.92 -6.49
CA GLY A 58 -12.82 -29.91 -6.11
C GLY A 58 -14.24 -30.28 -6.51
N VAL A 59 -15.11 -29.29 -6.48
CA VAL A 59 -16.52 -29.39 -6.86
C VAL A 59 -16.75 -28.55 -8.11
N LEU A 60 -17.24 -29.16 -9.18
CA LEU A 60 -17.59 -28.48 -10.41
C LEU A 60 -18.69 -27.45 -10.15
N ILE A 61 -18.45 -26.19 -10.54
CA ILE A 61 -19.46 -25.14 -10.54
C ILE A 61 -20.25 -25.22 -11.85
N ASP A 62 -19.52 -25.28 -12.98
CA ASP A 62 -20.11 -25.38 -14.30
C ASP A 62 -19.09 -25.86 -15.33
N ASP A 63 -19.46 -26.80 -16.19
CA ASP A 63 -18.70 -27.23 -17.38
C ASP A 63 -19.38 -26.79 -18.69
N PHE A 64 -20.51 -26.08 -18.59
CA PHE A 64 -21.29 -25.50 -19.67
C PHE A 64 -21.86 -26.52 -20.69
N GLU A 65 -21.74 -27.81 -20.44
CA GLU A 65 -22.15 -28.87 -21.39
C GLU A 65 -23.67 -29.03 -21.48
N ASP A 66 -24.40 -28.70 -20.42
CA ASP A 66 -25.87 -28.73 -20.39
C ASP A 66 -26.50 -27.62 -21.25
N GLY A 67 -25.76 -26.54 -21.52
CA GLY A 67 -26.18 -25.42 -22.37
C GLY A 67 -27.31 -24.59 -21.82
N ASP A 68 -27.57 -24.66 -20.50
CA ASP A 68 -28.52 -23.83 -19.82
C ASP A 68 -27.84 -22.62 -19.15
N GLY A 69 -28.56 -21.69 -18.58
CA GLY A 69 -28.02 -20.50 -17.92
C GLY A 69 -27.80 -20.69 -16.42
N LYS A 70 -27.63 -21.92 -15.93
CA LYS A 70 -27.53 -22.24 -14.51
C LYS A 70 -26.21 -22.89 -14.19
N THR A 71 -25.75 -22.71 -12.95
CA THR A 71 -24.59 -23.45 -12.45
C THR A 71 -25.02 -24.83 -11.94
N THR A 72 -24.21 -25.85 -12.23
CA THR A 72 -24.38 -27.21 -11.70
C THR A 72 -24.30 -27.22 -10.17
N TYR A 73 -23.40 -26.43 -9.59
CA TYR A 73 -23.28 -26.24 -8.16
C TYR A 73 -23.04 -24.76 -7.84
N PRO A 74 -23.67 -24.23 -6.84
CA PRO A 74 -24.76 -24.76 -5.98
C PRO A 74 -26.18 -24.62 -6.57
N GLY A 75 -26.30 -24.38 -7.89
CA GLY A 75 -27.60 -24.30 -8.59
C GLY A 75 -28.09 -22.86 -8.77
N GLY A 76 -27.21 -21.90 -8.94
CA GLY A 76 -27.52 -20.50 -9.26
C GLY A 76 -27.71 -20.25 -10.76
N ALA A 77 -27.66 -18.97 -11.14
CA ALA A 77 -27.82 -18.53 -12.52
C ALA A 77 -26.72 -17.60 -12.98
N TRP A 78 -26.34 -17.70 -14.26
CA TRP A 78 -25.41 -16.80 -14.93
C TRP A 78 -26.07 -15.47 -15.24
N TYR A 79 -25.32 -14.38 -15.14
CA TYR A 79 -25.74 -13.02 -15.45
C TYR A 79 -24.61 -12.23 -16.11
N SER A 80 -24.97 -11.07 -16.63
CA SER A 80 -24.00 -10.09 -17.11
C SER A 80 -24.42 -8.68 -16.78
N TYR A 81 -23.46 -7.75 -16.87
CA TYR A 81 -23.67 -6.34 -16.66
C TYR A 81 -22.70 -5.50 -17.50
N ASP A 82 -23.05 -4.24 -17.68
CA ASP A 82 -22.23 -3.25 -18.36
C ASP A 82 -22.21 -1.93 -17.57
N ASP A 83 -21.46 -0.97 -18.06
CA ASP A 83 -21.28 0.33 -17.44
C ASP A 83 -22.36 1.38 -17.79
N LYS A 84 -23.35 1.03 -18.60
CA LYS A 84 -24.41 1.98 -19.02
C LYS A 84 -25.17 2.63 -17.86
N PRO A 85 -25.53 1.92 -16.78
CA PRO A 85 -26.18 2.56 -15.62
C PRO A 85 -25.36 3.67 -14.98
N ASN A 86 -24.03 3.66 -15.18
CA ASN A 86 -23.09 4.62 -14.62
C ASN A 86 -22.65 5.70 -15.64
N GLY A 87 -23.22 5.67 -16.85
CA GLY A 87 -22.93 6.67 -17.90
C GLY A 87 -21.92 6.23 -18.95
N GLY A 88 -21.48 4.97 -18.94
CA GLY A 88 -20.71 4.35 -20.02
C GLY A 88 -21.57 3.99 -21.23
N GLY A 89 -20.95 3.54 -22.30
CA GLY A 89 -21.60 3.05 -23.51
C GLY A 89 -21.20 1.63 -23.87
N SER A 90 -20.48 0.93 -22.97
CA SER A 90 -19.98 -0.42 -23.25
C SER A 90 -21.11 -1.42 -23.50
N ALA A 91 -20.82 -2.46 -24.25
CA ALA A 91 -21.78 -3.52 -24.54
C ALA A 91 -21.15 -4.89 -24.31
N ILE A 92 -21.95 -5.79 -23.79
CA ILE A 92 -21.65 -7.19 -23.69
C ILE A 92 -22.66 -7.95 -24.54
N ALA A 93 -22.19 -8.84 -25.37
CA ALA A 93 -23.03 -9.60 -26.27
C ALA A 93 -22.80 -11.08 -26.07
N TYR A 94 -23.86 -11.84 -26.24
CA TYR A 94 -23.84 -13.29 -26.23
C TYR A 94 -24.31 -13.84 -27.57
N ALA A 95 -23.73 -14.91 -28.00
CA ALA A 95 -24.22 -15.63 -29.16
C ALA A 95 -25.31 -16.62 -28.70
N GLY A 96 -26.58 -16.23 -28.82
CA GLY A 96 -27.73 -17.08 -28.56
C GLY A 96 -28.24 -17.00 -27.10
N GLY A 97 -29.17 -16.07 -26.86
CA GLY A 97 -29.73 -15.87 -25.52
C GLY A 97 -30.51 -17.04 -24.97
N VAL A 98 -30.21 -17.41 -23.76
CA VAL A 98 -31.06 -18.19 -22.86
C VAL A 98 -31.47 -17.27 -21.72
N ASP A 99 -32.55 -17.55 -21.04
CA ASP A 99 -33.01 -16.80 -19.85
C ASP A 99 -31.87 -16.67 -18.83
N GLY A 100 -31.34 -15.46 -18.70
CA GLY A 100 -30.18 -15.16 -17.86
C GLY A 100 -29.00 -14.52 -18.58
N GLY A 101 -28.98 -14.52 -19.92
CA GLY A 101 -28.14 -13.60 -20.69
C GLY A 101 -26.73 -14.05 -21.02
N VAL A 102 -26.35 -15.30 -20.86
CA VAL A 102 -25.00 -15.79 -21.19
C VAL A 102 -25.08 -16.97 -22.17
N ALA A 103 -24.34 -16.90 -23.29
CA ALA A 103 -24.37 -17.96 -24.29
C ALA A 103 -23.34 -19.06 -23.99
N MET A 104 -23.80 -20.29 -24.02
CA MET A 104 -23.04 -21.51 -23.85
C MET A 104 -22.80 -22.15 -25.22
N ASN A 105 -22.18 -21.44 -26.17
CA ASN A 105 -22.09 -21.88 -27.58
C ASN A 105 -20.69 -21.87 -28.17
N GLY A 106 -19.66 -21.56 -27.38
CA GLY A 106 -18.28 -21.67 -27.82
C GLY A 106 -17.83 -23.12 -27.92
N PRO A 107 -16.80 -23.44 -28.72
CA PRO A 107 -16.14 -24.72 -28.66
C PRO A 107 -15.44 -24.91 -27.32
N GLY A 108 -15.77 -25.97 -26.57
CA GLY A 108 -15.24 -26.24 -25.23
C GLY A 108 -13.76 -26.65 -25.24
N TYR A 109 -13.17 -26.66 -24.05
CA TYR A 109 -11.85 -27.20 -23.80
C TYR A 109 -11.93 -28.72 -23.61
N GLU A 110 -11.50 -29.47 -24.63
CA GLU A 110 -11.65 -30.92 -24.66
C GLU A 110 -13.11 -31.40 -24.51
N SER A 111 -14.08 -30.52 -24.80
CA SER A 111 -15.51 -30.69 -24.62
C SER A 111 -16.29 -30.08 -25.79
N VAL A 112 -17.62 -30.16 -25.77
CA VAL A 112 -18.47 -29.67 -26.86
C VAL A 112 -18.78 -28.18 -26.74
N ARG A 113 -18.93 -27.68 -25.52
CA ARG A 113 -19.38 -26.32 -25.25
C ARG A 113 -18.48 -25.58 -24.27
N SER A 114 -18.55 -24.28 -24.33
CA SER A 114 -17.98 -23.35 -23.35
C SER A 114 -18.84 -22.12 -23.22
N LEU A 115 -18.68 -21.37 -22.16
CA LEU A 115 -19.19 -20.01 -22.06
C LEU A 115 -18.43 -19.13 -23.06
N GLU A 116 -19.16 -18.46 -23.96
CA GLU A 116 -18.60 -17.48 -24.89
C GLU A 116 -19.15 -16.09 -24.59
N VAL A 117 -18.29 -15.15 -24.25
CA VAL A 117 -18.62 -13.75 -23.96
C VAL A 117 -17.86 -12.84 -24.92
N THR A 118 -18.59 -11.98 -25.66
CA THR A 118 -17.99 -10.95 -26.51
C THR A 118 -18.42 -9.57 -26.01
N PHE A 119 -17.56 -8.57 -26.16
CA PHE A 119 -17.82 -7.24 -25.63
C PHE A 119 -17.09 -6.14 -26.40
N SER A 120 -17.59 -4.90 -26.22
CA SER A 120 -16.96 -3.68 -26.70
C SER A 120 -16.99 -2.62 -25.63
N PHE A 121 -16.00 -1.71 -25.65
CA PHE A 121 -15.88 -0.65 -24.68
C PHE A 121 -16.21 0.71 -25.28
N ASP A 122 -16.98 1.49 -24.51
CA ASP A 122 -17.25 2.90 -24.79
C ASP A 122 -17.34 3.65 -23.45
N GLN A 123 -16.43 4.60 -23.25
CA GLN A 123 -16.32 5.33 -21.99
C GLN A 123 -17.53 6.23 -21.71
N GLY A 124 -18.24 6.68 -22.75
CA GLY A 124 -19.36 7.59 -22.55
C GLY A 124 -18.97 8.80 -21.70
N THR A 125 -19.65 8.98 -20.56
CA THR A 125 -19.38 10.07 -19.58
C THR A 125 -18.58 9.61 -18.36
N LEU A 126 -18.09 8.37 -18.33
CA LEU A 126 -17.30 7.84 -17.19
C LEU A 126 -15.97 8.59 -17.05
N THR A 127 -15.58 8.85 -15.81
CA THR A 127 -14.25 9.42 -15.45
C THR A 127 -13.19 8.35 -15.22
N TYR A 128 -13.54 7.07 -15.34
CA TYR A 128 -12.68 5.90 -15.19
C TYR A 128 -12.86 4.96 -16.39
N GLN A 129 -12.04 3.93 -16.49
CA GLN A 129 -12.08 3.00 -17.62
C GLN A 129 -13.43 2.30 -17.75
N PRO A 130 -13.98 2.23 -18.98
CA PRO A 130 -15.20 1.49 -19.26
C PRO A 130 -15.02 0.00 -18.97
N TYR A 131 -16.12 -0.66 -18.60
CA TYR A 131 -16.09 -2.05 -18.17
C TYR A 131 -17.34 -2.82 -18.58
N VAL A 132 -17.18 -4.11 -18.67
CA VAL A 132 -18.25 -5.11 -18.77
C VAL A 132 -17.95 -6.26 -17.82
N GLY A 133 -18.98 -7.00 -17.41
CA GLY A 133 -18.78 -8.16 -16.58
C GLY A 133 -19.85 -9.22 -16.77
N TRP A 134 -19.50 -10.43 -16.33
CA TRP A 134 -20.39 -11.58 -16.28
C TRP A 134 -20.11 -12.38 -15.00
N GLY A 135 -21.05 -13.20 -14.58
CA GLY A 135 -20.88 -13.95 -13.34
C GLY A 135 -22.00 -14.93 -13.08
N ALA A 136 -21.88 -15.65 -11.99
CA ALA A 136 -22.86 -16.61 -11.55
C ALA A 136 -23.29 -16.35 -10.11
N TRP A 137 -24.60 -16.22 -9.88
CA TRP A 137 -25.21 -16.28 -8.55
C TRP A 137 -25.20 -17.71 -8.04
N PHE A 138 -25.04 -17.88 -6.74
CA PHE A 138 -25.05 -19.21 -6.11
C PHE A 138 -26.41 -19.61 -5.53
N ALA A 139 -27.43 -18.79 -5.71
CA ALA A 139 -28.82 -19.08 -5.34
C ALA A 139 -29.78 -18.25 -6.18
N ASP A 140 -31.05 -18.67 -6.27
CA ASP A 140 -32.12 -17.91 -6.96
C ASP A 140 -32.39 -16.51 -6.35
N LYS A 141 -31.90 -16.28 -5.15
CA LYS A 141 -31.87 -14.97 -4.47
C LYS A 141 -30.51 -14.74 -3.85
N PRO A 142 -30.07 -13.49 -3.70
CA PRO A 142 -28.84 -13.19 -3.00
C PRO A 142 -28.84 -13.81 -1.60
N ALA A 143 -28.14 -14.91 -1.43
CA ALA A 143 -27.95 -15.60 -0.17
C ALA A 143 -26.49 -16.03 -0.06
N PRO A 144 -25.89 -15.95 1.13
CA PRO A 144 -24.50 -16.34 1.30
C PRO A 144 -24.31 -17.85 1.15
N LEU A 145 -23.29 -18.22 0.38
CA LEU A 145 -22.74 -19.57 0.34
C LEU A 145 -21.61 -19.68 1.37
N ASP A 146 -21.64 -20.68 2.23
CA ASP A 146 -20.46 -21.04 3.03
C ASP A 146 -19.49 -21.85 2.14
N ALA A 147 -18.52 -21.13 1.57
CA ALA A 147 -17.45 -21.68 0.75
C ALA A 147 -16.16 -21.94 1.57
N SER A 148 -16.23 -21.97 2.91
CA SER A 148 -15.05 -22.13 3.78
C SER A 148 -14.40 -23.52 3.72
N GLN A 149 -15.08 -24.50 3.16
CA GLN A 149 -14.54 -25.83 2.86
C GLN A 149 -13.62 -25.84 1.62
N PHE A 150 -13.63 -24.78 0.82
CA PHE A 150 -12.81 -24.65 -0.38
C PHE A 150 -11.62 -23.73 -0.12
N VAL A 151 -10.55 -23.93 -0.88
CA VAL A 151 -9.31 -23.15 -0.77
C VAL A 151 -9.12 -22.17 -1.92
N GLY A 152 -9.97 -22.24 -2.94
CA GLY A 152 -9.90 -21.40 -4.12
C GLY A 152 -10.85 -21.87 -5.21
N ILE A 153 -10.70 -21.32 -6.41
CA ILE A 153 -11.38 -21.75 -7.63
C ILE A 153 -10.37 -22.08 -8.72
N ALA A 154 -10.79 -22.86 -9.72
CA ALA A 154 -10.06 -23.05 -10.95
C ALA A 154 -11.03 -22.95 -12.13
N TYR A 155 -10.52 -22.54 -13.28
CA TYR A 155 -11.24 -22.58 -14.55
C TYR A 155 -10.27 -22.58 -15.72
N THR A 156 -10.77 -22.98 -16.86
CA THR A 156 -10.00 -22.97 -18.12
C THR A 156 -10.56 -21.88 -19.02
N TYR A 157 -9.70 -21.03 -19.58
CA TYR A 157 -10.13 -19.93 -20.45
C TYR A 157 -9.16 -19.69 -21.59
N ARG A 158 -9.64 -18.96 -22.59
CA ARG A 158 -8.84 -18.26 -23.59
C ARG A 158 -9.51 -16.93 -23.95
N GLY A 159 -8.77 -16.01 -24.53
CA GLY A 159 -9.27 -14.70 -24.98
C GLY A 159 -8.69 -13.54 -24.21
N SER A 160 -9.48 -12.51 -23.99
CA SER A 160 -9.07 -11.24 -23.42
C SER A 160 -8.71 -11.31 -21.96
N ALA A 161 -7.83 -10.40 -21.53
CA ALA A 161 -7.54 -10.17 -20.12
C ALA A 161 -8.81 -9.78 -19.35
N HIS A 162 -8.95 -10.30 -18.15
CA HIS A 162 -10.09 -10.03 -17.27
C HIS A 162 -9.71 -10.22 -15.81
N ARG A 163 -10.54 -9.73 -14.90
CA ARG A 163 -10.42 -9.93 -13.47
C ARG A 163 -11.48 -10.91 -13.01
N VAL A 164 -11.09 -12.05 -12.42
CA VAL A 164 -12.02 -12.90 -11.68
C VAL A 164 -12.23 -12.33 -10.29
N ARG A 165 -13.47 -12.35 -9.79
CA ARG A 165 -13.85 -11.85 -8.47
C ARG A 165 -14.67 -12.87 -7.70
N VAL A 166 -14.38 -12.97 -6.40
CA VAL A 166 -15.22 -13.66 -5.41
C VAL A 166 -15.89 -12.58 -4.57
N GLU A 167 -17.18 -12.41 -4.77
CA GLU A 167 -17.93 -11.33 -4.15
C GLU A 167 -18.49 -11.78 -2.81
N THR A 168 -18.10 -11.11 -1.74
CA THR A 168 -18.60 -11.38 -0.39
C THR A 168 -19.54 -10.26 0.08
N PHE A 169 -20.51 -10.58 0.92
CA PHE A 169 -21.52 -9.63 1.40
C PHE A 169 -20.96 -8.54 2.32
N GLU A 170 -19.71 -8.66 2.78
CA GLU A 170 -19.02 -7.61 3.54
C GLU A 170 -18.64 -6.41 2.68
N VAL A 171 -18.49 -6.60 1.37
CA VAL A 171 -18.14 -5.54 0.43
C VAL A 171 -19.40 -4.84 -0.05
N ALA A 172 -19.63 -3.60 0.40
CA ALA A 172 -20.83 -2.82 0.08
C ALA A 172 -20.63 -1.81 -1.07
N ASP A 173 -19.38 -1.60 -1.52
CA ASP A 173 -18.98 -0.54 -2.44
C ASP A 173 -18.40 -1.07 -3.77
N TYR A 174 -18.62 -2.34 -4.07
CA TYR A 174 -18.19 -3.03 -5.31
C TYR A 174 -16.67 -3.23 -5.45
N ASP A 175 -15.85 -2.88 -4.45
CA ASP A 175 -14.41 -3.17 -4.44
C ASP A 175 -14.15 -4.63 -4.04
N PHE A 176 -14.71 -5.56 -4.82
CA PHE A 176 -14.69 -6.99 -4.52
C PHE A 176 -13.30 -7.61 -4.61
N PHE A 177 -13.14 -8.69 -3.86
CA PHE A 177 -11.92 -9.51 -3.89
C PHE A 177 -11.76 -10.18 -5.25
N GLY A 178 -10.60 -10.06 -5.87
CA GLY A 178 -10.36 -10.66 -7.18
C GLY A 178 -8.89 -10.80 -7.52
N MET A 179 -8.64 -11.42 -8.68
CA MET A 179 -7.32 -11.62 -9.26
C MET A 179 -7.38 -11.37 -10.77
N ASP A 180 -6.35 -10.69 -11.31
CA ASP A 180 -6.29 -10.36 -12.73
C ASP A 180 -5.73 -11.52 -13.54
N MET A 181 -6.37 -11.82 -14.67
CA MET A 181 -5.99 -12.83 -15.64
C MET A 181 -5.47 -12.18 -16.90
N ALA A 182 -4.33 -12.67 -17.40
CA ALA A 182 -3.77 -12.23 -18.67
C ALA A 182 -4.62 -12.69 -19.86
N ALA A 183 -4.52 -12.00 -20.99
CA ALA A 183 -5.03 -12.54 -22.24
C ALA A 183 -4.28 -13.83 -22.63
N SER A 184 -4.99 -14.81 -23.19
CA SER A 184 -4.40 -16.04 -23.69
C SER A 184 -5.00 -16.39 -25.04
N ALA A 185 -4.16 -16.62 -26.04
CA ALA A 185 -4.63 -17.08 -27.36
C ALA A 185 -5.09 -18.54 -27.31
N ASP A 186 -4.45 -19.32 -26.45
CA ASP A 186 -4.72 -20.76 -26.29
C ASP A 186 -5.49 -21.00 -24.99
N TRP A 187 -6.16 -22.13 -24.90
CA TRP A 187 -6.79 -22.57 -23.67
C TRP A 187 -5.77 -22.70 -22.53
N LYS A 188 -6.07 -22.10 -21.41
CA LYS A 188 -5.23 -22.09 -20.21
C LYS A 188 -6.06 -22.36 -18.97
N THR A 189 -5.72 -23.41 -18.23
CA THR A 189 -6.28 -23.67 -16.91
C THR A 189 -5.56 -22.82 -15.85
N VAL A 190 -6.32 -22.13 -15.04
CA VAL A 190 -5.81 -21.29 -13.95
C VAL A 190 -6.38 -21.71 -12.61
N VAL A 191 -5.57 -21.56 -11.58
CA VAL A 191 -5.95 -21.76 -10.18
C VAL A 191 -5.94 -20.41 -9.49
N VAL A 192 -6.99 -20.10 -8.76
CA VAL A 192 -7.21 -18.84 -8.05
C VAL A 192 -7.39 -19.15 -6.57
N PRO A 193 -6.31 -19.26 -5.80
CA PRO A 193 -6.42 -19.50 -4.36
C PRO A 193 -7.12 -18.33 -3.67
N TYR A 194 -7.97 -18.59 -2.69
CA TYR A 194 -8.59 -17.52 -1.89
C TYR A 194 -7.55 -16.63 -1.22
N THR A 195 -6.39 -17.21 -0.92
CA THR A 195 -5.26 -16.50 -0.32
C THR A 195 -4.60 -15.48 -1.26
N GLN A 196 -4.89 -15.52 -2.56
CA GLN A 196 -4.37 -14.57 -3.57
C GLN A 196 -5.40 -13.54 -4.03
N LEU A 197 -6.62 -13.60 -3.53
CA LEU A 197 -7.65 -12.61 -3.84
C LEU A 197 -7.40 -11.30 -3.09
N SER A 198 -7.61 -10.18 -3.76
CA SER A 198 -7.47 -8.84 -3.18
C SER A 198 -8.52 -7.87 -3.68
N GLN A 199 -8.92 -6.92 -2.82
CA GLN A 199 -9.69 -5.77 -3.25
C GLN A 199 -8.85 -4.86 -4.18
N GLY A 200 -9.50 -4.06 -5.02
CA GLY A 200 -8.85 -3.10 -5.91
C GLY A 200 -8.22 -1.92 -5.17
N GLY A 201 -8.63 -1.67 -3.93
CA GLY A 201 -8.05 -0.65 -3.04
C GLY A 201 -8.68 0.74 -3.16
N TRP A 202 -9.80 0.87 -3.88
CA TRP A 202 -10.53 2.12 -4.01
C TRP A 202 -11.77 2.21 -3.10
N GLY A 203 -12.19 1.08 -2.53
CA GLY A 203 -13.32 0.95 -1.61
C GLY A 203 -12.91 0.80 -0.16
N VAL A 204 -13.89 0.49 0.70
CA VAL A 204 -13.67 0.21 2.11
C VAL A 204 -12.98 -1.15 2.26
N LYS A 205 -11.84 -1.16 2.94
CA LYS A 205 -11.09 -2.39 3.16
C LYS A 205 -11.79 -3.28 4.17
N VAL A 206 -12.10 -4.52 3.78
CA VAL A 206 -12.69 -5.54 4.63
C VAL A 206 -11.87 -6.83 4.59
N ALA A 207 -12.09 -7.74 5.53
CA ALA A 207 -11.47 -9.06 5.49
C ALA A 207 -12.25 -9.99 4.55
N PHE A 208 -11.54 -10.84 3.78
CA PHE A 208 -12.18 -11.88 2.99
C PHE A 208 -12.85 -12.91 3.89
N ASN A 209 -14.13 -13.13 3.68
CA ASN A 209 -14.91 -14.09 4.45
C ASN A 209 -15.50 -15.18 3.54
N PRO A 210 -14.87 -16.35 3.46
CA PRO A 210 -15.36 -17.45 2.61
C PRO A 210 -16.68 -18.06 3.07
N LYS A 211 -17.17 -17.72 4.27
CA LYS A 211 -18.51 -18.16 4.75
C LYS A 211 -19.65 -17.30 4.21
N ASN A 212 -19.33 -16.23 3.50
CA ASN A 212 -20.31 -15.23 3.12
C ASN A 212 -20.19 -14.84 1.63
N VAL A 213 -19.89 -15.81 0.77
CA VAL A 213 -19.74 -15.61 -0.67
C VAL A 213 -21.11 -15.48 -1.33
N GLY A 214 -21.33 -14.39 -2.06
CA GLY A 214 -22.57 -14.13 -2.79
C GLY A 214 -22.56 -14.72 -4.20
N ASN A 215 -21.47 -14.50 -4.91
CA ASN A 215 -21.31 -14.90 -6.32
C ASN A 215 -19.85 -14.89 -6.76
N LEU A 216 -19.61 -15.47 -7.91
CA LEU A 216 -18.40 -15.25 -8.71
C LEU A 216 -18.72 -14.29 -9.84
N SER A 217 -17.79 -13.38 -10.14
CA SER A 217 -17.89 -12.53 -11.31
C SER A 217 -16.56 -12.39 -12.03
N PHE A 218 -16.64 -11.99 -13.27
CA PHE A 218 -15.51 -11.72 -14.16
C PHE A 218 -15.72 -10.35 -14.78
N GLU A 219 -14.71 -9.53 -14.79
CA GLU A 219 -14.79 -8.16 -15.31
C GLU A 219 -13.68 -7.91 -16.31
N ALA A 220 -14.02 -7.41 -17.47
CA ALA A 220 -13.06 -6.88 -18.44
C ALA A 220 -13.15 -5.35 -18.47
N ARG A 221 -11.98 -4.71 -18.61
CA ARG A 221 -11.83 -3.25 -18.75
C ARG A 221 -11.01 -2.94 -19.98
N GLY A 222 -11.27 -1.80 -20.60
CA GLY A 222 -10.55 -1.43 -21.81
C GLY A 222 -10.64 0.05 -22.14
N THR A 223 -10.27 0.41 -23.36
CA THR A 223 -10.39 1.77 -23.89
C THR A 223 -11.53 1.84 -24.90
N THR A 224 -12.14 2.99 -25.07
CA THR A 224 -13.21 3.23 -26.04
C THR A 224 -12.81 2.74 -27.44
N GLY A 225 -13.68 1.96 -28.05
CA GLY A 225 -13.48 1.35 -29.38
C GLY A 225 -12.78 -0.01 -29.35
N ALA A 226 -12.18 -0.41 -28.24
CA ALA A 226 -11.62 -1.75 -28.13
C ALA A 226 -12.74 -2.81 -28.00
N GLN A 227 -12.47 -4.00 -28.54
CA GLN A 227 -13.35 -5.15 -28.49
C GLN A 227 -12.61 -6.33 -27.85
N GLY A 228 -13.36 -7.24 -27.25
CA GLY A 228 -12.79 -8.41 -26.63
C GLY A 228 -13.73 -9.62 -26.66
N LYS A 229 -13.15 -10.76 -26.37
CA LYS A 229 -13.83 -12.03 -26.24
C LYS A 229 -13.15 -12.88 -25.16
N VAL A 230 -13.94 -13.61 -24.40
CA VAL A 230 -13.47 -14.66 -23.47
C VAL A 230 -14.31 -15.90 -23.71
N ASP A 231 -13.63 -17.02 -23.93
CA ASP A 231 -14.20 -18.36 -23.83
C ASP A 231 -13.78 -18.95 -22.48
N MET A 232 -14.69 -19.58 -21.75
CA MET A 232 -14.44 -20.15 -20.42
C MET A 232 -15.07 -21.53 -20.29
N ASP A 233 -14.37 -22.42 -19.59
CA ASP A 233 -14.78 -23.81 -19.40
C ASP A 233 -14.31 -24.34 -18.02
N ASN A 234 -14.91 -25.43 -17.57
CA ASN A 234 -14.50 -26.19 -16.39
C ASN A 234 -14.30 -25.34 -15.13
N LEU A 235 -15.27 -24.48 -14.81
CA LEU A 235 -15.23 -23.67 -13.59
C LEU A 235 -15.53 -24.54 -12.37
N MET A 236 -14.65 -24.50 -11.35
CA MET A 236 -14.80 -25.32 -10.15
C MET A 236 -14.31 -24.66 -8.88
N PHE A 237 -14.87 -25.05 -7.74
CA PHE A 237 -14.27 -24.82 -6.43
C PHE A 237 -13.22 -25.88 -6.13
N LEU A 238 -12.08 -25.49 -5.53
CA LEU A 238 -11.01 -26.38 -5.16
C LEU A 238 -11.07 -26.74 -3.68
N THR A 239 -11.01 -28.04 -3.37
CA THR A 239 -10.86 -28.53 -2.00
C THR A 239 -9.41 -28.60 -1.57
N ARG A 240 -8.48 -28.65 -2.53
CA ARG A 240 -7.04 -28.63 -2.33
C ARG A 240 -6.35 -27.87 -3.47
N LEU A 241 -5.28 -27.15 -3.16
CA LEU A 241 -4.42 -26.59 -4.21
C LEU A 241 -3.56 -27.70 -4.84
N PRO A 242 -3.33 -27.69 -6.16
CA PRO A 242 -2.48 -28.67 -6.80
C PRO A 242 -1.03 -28.55 -6.31
N ASP A 243 -0.32 -29.69 -6.26
CA ASP A 243 1.05 -29.77 -5.77
C ASP A 243 2.07 -29.07 -6.70
N GLN A 244 1.74 -28.90 -7.97
CA GLN A 244 2.51 -28.07 -8.89
C GLN A 244 1.85 -26.70 -8.97
N ALA A 245 2.64 -25.65 -8.73
CA ALA A 245 2.18 -24.30 -9.00
C ALA A 245 1.83 -24.22 -10.49
N PRO A 246 0.59 -23.82 -10.87
CA PRO A 246 0.30 -23.52 -12.27
C PRO A 246 1.29 -22.47 -12.74
N ASP A 247 1.64 -22.50 -14.03
CA ASP A 247 2.46 -21.46 -14.66
C ASP A 247 1.72 -20.11 -14.54
N MET A 248 1.88 -19.50 -13.38
CA MET A 248 1.37 -18.19 -13.04
C MET A 248 2.29 -17.15 -13.70
N THR A 249 2.35 -17.14 -15.03
CA THR A 249 2.75 -15.94 -15.75
C THR A 249 1.67 -14.90 -15.51
N VAL A 250 1.65 -14.38 -14.28
CA VAL A 250 0.90 -13.17 -13.95
C VAL A 250 1.52 -12.09 -14.83
N MET A 251 0.78 -11.65 -15.85
CA MET A 251 1.17 -10.43 -16.53
C MET A 251 1.31 -9.37 -15.47
N GLN A 252 2.51 -8.82 -15.32
CA GLN A 252 2.64 -7.47 -14.80
C GLN A 252 1.64 -6.64 -15.62
N PRO A 253 0.64 -6.01 -15.03
CA PRO A 253 -0.22 -5.13 -15.79
C PRO A 253 0.71 -4.17 -16.52
N THR A 254 0.56 -4.06 -17.84
CA THR A 254 1.28 -3.02 -18.58
C THR A 254 0.93 -1.73 -17.86
N PRO A 255 1.91 -1.02 -17.29
CA PRO A 255 1.61 0.20 -16.57
C PRO A 255 0.78 1.07 -17.51
N PRO A 256 -0.32 1.68 -17.05
CA PRO A 256 -1.00 2.67 -17.87
C PRO A 256 0.05 3.67 -18.31
N ALA A 257 0.00 4.08 -19.59
CA ALA A 257 0.94 5.05 -20.15
C ALA A 257 1.04 6.21 -19.16
N GLU A 258 2.29 6.51 -18.74
CA GLU A 258 2.55 7.49 -17.70
C GLU A 258 2.11 8.86 -18.22
N GLU A 259 0.96 9.35 -17.75
CA GLU A 259 0.49 10.70 -18.06
C GLU A 259 1.49 11.72 -17.52
N PRO A 260 1.96 12.68 -18.33
CA PRO A 260 2.84 13.74 -17.85
C PRO A 260 2.11 14.55 -16.77
N ILE A 261 2.73 14.69 -15.61
CA ILE A 261 2.17 15.50 -14.53
C ILE A 261 2.69 16.93 -14.71
N SER A 262 1.75 17.89 -14.78
CA SER A 262 2.07 19.30 -14.93
C SER A 262 2.99 19.82 -13.84
N SER A 263 3.78 20.85 -14.14
CA SER A 263 4.60 21.54 -13.14
C SER A 263 3.78 22.43 -12.22
N ILE A 264 4.27 22.64 -10.99
CA ILE A 264 3.67 23.57 -10.03
C ILE A 264 4.25 24.97 -10.25
N THR A 265 3.39 25.99 -10.23
CA THR A 265 3.82 27.39 -10.17
C THR A 265 3.77 27.89 -8.74
N ILE A 266 4.87 27.76 -8.00
CA ILE A 266 4.94 28.21 -6.61
C ILE A 266 5.08 29.74 -6.59
N THR A 267 4.16 30.40 -5.89
CA THR A 267 4.13 31.88 -5.77
C THR A 267 4.67 32.38 -4.43
N HIS A 268 4.56 31.61 -3.36
CA HIS A 268 5.06 32.00 -2.04
C HIS A 268 6.58 31.75 -1.93
N PRO A 269 7.40 32.77 -1.55
CA PRO A 269 8.86 32.64 -1.50
C PRO A 269 9.34 31.52 -0.55
N GLY A 270 8.70 31.35 0.62
CA GLY A 270 9.04 30.28 1.57
C GLY A 270 8.81 28.90 1.01
N GLN A 271 7.69 28.69 0.30
CA GLN A 271 7.39 27.44 -0.39
C GLN A 271 8.40 27.15 -1.51
N ALA A 272 8.77 28.16 -2.28
CA ALA A 272 9.79 28.03 -3.33
C ALA A 272 11.16 27.63 -2.74
N ARG A 273 11.52 28.23 -1.61
CA ARG A 273 12.75 27.91 -0.88
C ARG A 273 12.72 26.49 -0.35
N ALA A 274 11.66 26.08 0.33
CA ALA A 274 11.52 24.73 0.86
C ALA A 274 11.69 23.67 -0.25
N ARG A 275 11.05 23.86 -1.40
CA ARG A 275 11.22 22.98 -2.56
C ARG A 275 12.68 22.91 -3.03
N ALA A 276 13.40 24.01 -2.98
CA ALA A 276 14.80 24.08 -3.42
C ALA A 276 15.78 23.47 -2.41
N THR A 277 15.50 23.56 -1.10
CA THR A 277 16.47 23.25 -0.04
C THR A 277 16.19 21.97 0.72
N LEU A 278 14.93 21.47 0.75
CA LEU A 278 14.57 20.24 1.48
C LEU A 278 14.84 18.94 0.70
N ASN A 279 15.42 19.01 -0.48
CA ASN A 279 15.78 17.83 -1.27
C ASN A 279 17.08 17.18 -0.79
N ARG A 280 17.20 15.86 -0.98
CA ARG A 280 18.34 15.05 -0.56
C ARG A 280 18.59 15.17 0.94
N GLY A 281 17.52 14.96 1.71
CA GLY A 281 17.58 15.06 3.16
C GLY A 281 17.87 13.75 3.86
N TYR A 282 18.25 13.88 5.12
CA TYR A 282 18.52 12.79 6.03
C TYR A 282 17.84 13.07 7.38
N ASN A 283 17.24 12.02 7.98
CA ASN A 283 16.66 12.09 9.30
C ASN A 283 17.69 11.67 10.37
N ILE A 284 17.84 12.47 11.42
CA ILE A 284 18.62 12.10 12.62
C ILE A 284 17.72 11.28 13.54
N THR A 285 17.88 9.97 13.54
CA THR A 285 16.97 9.04 14.21
C THR A 285 17.62 8.35 15.42
N ASN A 286 16.78 7.71 16.26
CA ASN A 286 17.17 6.95 17.45
C ASN A 286 17.89 7.82 18.50
N TRP A 287 17.37 9.00 18.75
CA TRP A 287 17.98 9.93 19.71
C TRP A 287 16.94 10.80 20.44
N LEU A 288 16.61 12.00 19.92
CA LEU A 288 15.82 12.99 20.66
C LEU A 288 14.30 12.73 20.60
N GLU A 289 13.86 11.90 19.68
CA GLU A 289 12.50 11.40 19.61
C GLU A 289 12.23 10.28 20.65
N GLU A 290 13.29 9.68 21.20
CA GLU A 290 13.17 8.59 22.18
C GLU A 290 13.50 9.05 23.60
N LYS A 291 14.29 10.10 23.75
CA LYS A 291 14.76 10.56 25.07
C LYS A 291 15.11 12.05 25.07
N ARG A 292 14.96 12.67 26.24
CA ARG A 292 15.48 14.01 26.44
C ARG A 292 17.01 14.03 26.25
N PHE A 293 17.52 15.16 25.74
CA PHE A 293 18.94 15.40 25.57
C PHE A 293 19.73 15.16 26.87
N ASP A 294 20.74 14.30 26.79
CA ASP A 294 21.67 13.94 27.87
C ASP A 294 23.15 14.00 27.42
N GLY A 295 23.38 14.60 26.25
CA GLY A 295 24.65 14.73 25.57
C GLY A 295 24.50 14.48 24.08
N PHE A 296 25.47 14.94 23.30
CA PHE A 296 25.44 14.81 21.84
C PHE A 296 25.78 13.38 21.40
N THR A 297 24.78 12.67 20.86
CA THR A 297 24.97 11.42 20.12
C THR A 297 25.52 11.72 18.72
N TYR A 298 25.03 12.81 18.11
CA TYR A 298 25.48 13.35 16.83
C TYR A 298 26.00 14.75 17.05
N ASP A 299 27.16 15.06 16.50
CA ASP A 299 27.89 16.33 16.69
C ASP A 299 28.08 17.09 15.37
N GLU A 300 28.75 18.23 15.42
CA GLU A 300 29.05 19.05 14.24
C GLU A 300 29.85 18.28 13.18
N ALA A 301 30.76 17.40 13.60
CA ALA A 301 31.53 16.58 12.67
C ALA A 301 30.65 15.57 11.92
N TYR A 302 29.63 15.04 12.58
CA TYR A 302 28.64 14.17 11.94
C TYR A 302 27.81 14.93 10.90
N VAL A 303 27.31 16.12 11.22
CA VAL A 303 26.59 17.00 10.28
C VAL A 303 27.48 17.35 9.07
N ALA A 304 28.74 17.68 9.31
CA ALA A 304 29.69 17.95 8.25
C ALA A 304 29.94 16.73 7.33
N LYS A 305 30.00 15.53 7.89
CA LYS A 305 30.10 14.27 7.10
C LYS A 305 28.85 14.04 6.22
N LEU A 306 27.65 14.30 6.74
CA LEU A 306 26.43 14.22 5.94
C LEU A 306 26.46 15.20 4.77
N ALA A 307 26.84 16.44 5.01
CA ALA A 307 27.00 17.44 3.95
C ALA A 307 28.03 17.04 2.90
N ALA A 308 29.20 16.53 3.34
CA ALA A 308 30.25 16.04 2.47
C ALA A 308 29.83 14.80 1.65
N ALA A 309 28.93 13.98 2.21
CA ALA A 309 28.34 12.87 1.48
C ALA A 309 27.34 13.30 0.40
N GLY A 310 26.87 14.55 0.41
CA GLY A 310 26.00 15.12 -0.60
C GLY A 310 24.57 15.41 -0.15
N PHE A 311 24.25 15.19 1.14
CA PHE A 311 22.98 15.62 1.72
C PHE A 311 22.89 17.14 1.78
N LYS A 312 21.66 17.68 1.63
CA LYS A 312 21.38 19.11 1.58
C LYS A 312 20.39 19.57 2.65
N ALA A 313 19.68 18.63 3.24
CA ALA A 313 18.68 18.89 4.27
C ALA A 313 18.87 17.90 5.43
N LEU A 314 18.53 18.35 6.62
CA LEU A 314 18.53 17.55 7.81
C LEU A 314 17.18 17.73 8.51
N ARG A 315 16.52 16.63 8.85
CA ARG A 315 15.35 16.61 9.71
C ARG A 315 15.79 16.13 11.09
N LEU A 316 15.45 16.87 12.12
CA LEU A 316 15.78 16.59 13.50
C LEU A 316 14.49 16.26 14.26
N PRO A 317 14.14 14.98 14.40
CA PRO A 317 13.06 14.52 15.26
C PRO A 317 13.36 14.81 16.72
N VAL A 318 12.42 15.46 17.43
CA VAL A 318 12.55 15.82 18.85
C VAL A 318 11.22 15.65 19.55
N ASP A 319 11.19 14.85 20.59
CA ASP A 319 10.05 14.84 21.51
C ASP A 319 10.10 16.06 22.41
N LEU A 320 9.35 17.09 22.01
CA LEU A 320 9.33 18.38 22.74
C LEU A 320 8.72 18.27 24.13
N ASP A 321 7.81 17.32 24.37
CA ASP A 321 7.16 17.13 25.67
C ASP A 321 8.14 16.72 26.76
N LEU A 322 9.19 15.99 26.41
CA LEU A 322 10.23 15.57 27.35
C LEU A 322 10.97 16.75 28.01
N TYR A 323 10.84 17.94 27.41
CA TYR A 323 11.50 19.15 27.93
C TYR A 323 10.59 20.03 28.79
N VAL A 324 9.30 19.68 28.94
CA VAL A 324 8.37 20.47 29.75
C VAL A 324 8.68 20.30 31.24
N VAL A 325 8.99 21.40 31.91
CA VAL A 325 9.19 21.47 33.38
C VAL A 325 7.88 21.75 34.11
N SER A 326 7.10 22.68 33.59
CA SER A 326 5.80 23.05 34.11
C SER A 326 4.96 23.76 33.06
N SER A 327 3.65 23.72 33.24
CA SER A 327 2.68 24.46 32.42
C SER A 327 1.73 25.26 33.29
N THR A 328 1.24 26.39 32.78
CA THR A 328 0.27 27.27 33.46
C THR A 328 -0.71 27.85 32.44
N GLY A 329 -1.95 28.09 32.86
CA GLY A 329 -2.99 28.55 31.95
C GLY A 329 -3.74 27.42 31.26
N THR A 330 -4.59 27.75 30.30
CA THR A 330 -5.40 26.80 29.50
C THR A 330 -5.68 27.38 28.12
N GLY A 331 -6.00 26.54 27.16
CA GLY A 331 -6.27 26.95 25.78
C GLY A 331 -5.06 27.65 25.15
N ASP A 332 -5.31 28.65 24.33
CA ASP A 332 -4.25 29.42 23.68
C ASP A 332 -3.49 30.36 24.63
N ALA A 333 -3.94 30.47 25.89
CA ALA A 333 -3.21 31.17 26.95
C ALA A 333 -2.29 30.26 27.79
N MET A 334 -2.22 28.95 27.47
CA MET A 334 -1.24 28.03 28.06
C MET A 334 0.17 28.57 27.84
N ASP A 335 0.98 28.58 28.89
CA ASP A 335 2.43 28.81 28.82
C ASP A 335 3.19 27.63 29.42
N VAL A 336 4.35 27.35 28.87
CA VAL A 336 5.22 26.26 29.31
C VAL A 336 6.61 26.77 29.68
N VAL A 337 7.14 26.23 30.76
CA VAL A 337 8.56 26.34 31.09
C VAL A 337 9.25 25.08 30.59
N VAL A 338 10.30 25.24 29.81
CA VAL A 338 11.07 24.12 29.26
C VAL A 338 12.47 24.07 29.88
N HIS A 339 13.07 22.87 29.88
CA HIS A 339 14.48 22.71 30.24
C HIS A 339 15.37 23.44 29.23
N ASP A 340 16.44 24.05 29.71
CA ASP A 340 17.42 24.76 28.87
C ASP A 340 18.11 23.82 27.85
N ASP A 341 18.16 22.52 28.13
CA ASP A 341 18.69 21.49 27.26
C ASP A 341 18.04 21.50 25.88
N LEU A 342 16.75 21.83 25.79
CA LEU A 342 16.04 21.94 24.51
C LEU A 342 16.76 22.91 23.58
N PHE A 343 16.99 24.13 24.05
CA PHE A 343 17.62 25.14 23.22
C PHE A 343 19.13 24.93 23.10
N THR A 344 19.77 24.23 24.03
CA THR A 344 21.16 23.81 23.88
C THR A 344 21.33 22.94 22.65
N VAL A 345 20.48 21.93 22.46
CA VAL A 345 20.58 21.04 21.31
C VAL A 345 20.05 21.66 20.02
N LEU A 346 18.92 22.36 20.06
CA LEU A 346 18.36 23.00 18.87
C LEU A 346 19.28 24.09 18.31
N ASP A 347 19.85 24.97 19.15
CA ASP A 347 20.78 26.02 18.75
C ASP A 347 22.06 25.44 18.12
N ALA A 348 22.56 24.32 18.67
CA ALA A 348 23.70 23.62 18.11
C ALA A 348 23.40 23.15 16.68
N PHE A 349 22.27 22.48 16.44
CA PHE A 349 21.90 22.00 15.11
C PHE A 349 21.59 23.16 14.14
N VAL A 350 20.97 24.23 14.61
CA VAL A 350 20.78 25.45 13.80
C VAL A 350 22.12 26.00 13.33
N LEU A 351 23.12 26.04 14.21
CA LEU A 351 24.47 26.52 13.87
C LEU A 351 25.21 25.54 12.96
N TRP A 352 25.24 24.26 13.29
CA TRP A 352 26.02 23.25 12.56
C TRP A 352 25.51 23.03 11.13
N THR A 353 24.19 22.99 10.96
CA THR A 353 23.60 22.87 9.62
C THR A 353 23.83 24.13 8.79
N ALA A 354 23.82 25.33 9.40
CA ALA A 354 24.19 26.56 8.73
C ALA A 354 25.67 26.54 8.26
N ASN A 355 26.59 26.12 9.16
CA ASN A 355 28.02 25.99 8.83
C ASN A 355 28.23 24.96 7.70
N ALA A 356 27.42 23.91 7.66
CA ALA A 356 27.51 22.86 6.64
C ALA A 356 26.77 23.20 5.33
N GLY A 357 26.05 24.32 5.26
CA GLY A 357 25.22 24.70 4.10
C GLY A 357 24.03 23.78 3.85
N MET A 358 23.47 23.23 4.93
CA MET A 358 22.30 22.35 4.91
C MET A 358 21.08 23.07 5.48
N SER A 359 19.89 22.83 4.97
CA SER A 359 18.64 23.23 5.62
C SER A 359 18.36 22.37 6.87
N LEU A 360 17.54 22.88 7.79
CA LEU A 360 17.14 22.18 9.00
C LEU A 360 15.63 22.21 9.16
N THR A 361 15.02 21.04 9.39
CA THR A 361 13.66 20.91 9.90
C THR A 361 13.72 20.50 11.37
N ILE A 362 13.12 21.30 12.24
CA ILE A 362 12.80 20.91 13.62
C ILE A 362 11.44 20.22 13.58
N ASP A 363 11.45 18.94 13.88
CA ASP A 363 10.27 18.09 13.83
C ASP A 363 9.83 17.71 15.24
N TYR A 364 8.58 18.03 15.59
CA TYR A 364 7.97 17.57 16.83
C TYR A 364 7.57 16.11 16.69
N HIS A 365 8.32 15.21 17.29
CA HIS A 365 8.25 13.77 17.04
C HIS A 365 8.10 13.00 18.35
N GLN A 366 7.02 12.24 18.47
CA GLN A 366 6.69 11.47 19.67
C GLN A 366 6.34 10.02 19.32
N TYR A 367 6.65 9.13 20.28
CA TYR A 367 6.20 7.74 20.28
C TYR A 367 5.39 7.36 21.50
N ASP A 368 5.17 8.28 22.46
CA ASP A 368 4.71 7.96 23.81
C ASP A 368 3.23 8.23 24.06
N THR A 369 2.46 8.62 23.05
CA THR A 369 1.02 8.88 23.17
C THR A 369 0.67 9.95 24.23
N SER A 370 1.49 11.00 24.39
CA SER A 370 1.33 12.03 25.39
C SER A 370 0.17 12.99 25.12
N ILE A 371 -0.28 13.12 23.85
CA ILE A 371 -1.41 13.95 23.47
C ILE A 371 -2.71 13.13 23.57
N ASP A 372 -3.71 13.67 24.28
CA ASP A 372 -4.98 12.99 24.51
C ASP A 372 -6.15 13.95 24.23
N LYS A 373 -7.00 13.59 23.26
CA LYS A 373 -8.19 14.39 22.92
C LYS A 373 -9.17 14.57 24.09
N ALA A 374 -9.16 13.63 25.04
CA ALA A 374 -9.95 13.74 26.26
C ALA A 374 -9.33 14.68 27.30
N LYS A 375 -8.09 15.12 27.06
CA LYS A 375 -7.31 16.03 27.95
C LYS A 375 -6.83 17.23 27.14
N PRO A 376 -7.69 18.24 26.94
CA PRO A 376 -7.36 19.42 26.13
C PRO A 376 -6.05 20.10 26.50
N GLU A 377 -5.66 20.03 27.79
CA GLU A 377 -4.41 20.59 28.31
C GLU A 377 -3.17 19.99 27.63
N THR A 378 -3.21 18.75 27.13
CA THR A 378 -2.09 18.15 26.44
C THR A 378 -1.91 18.78 25.04
N ILE A 379 -3.02 19.04 24.35
CA ILE A 379 -3.03 19.77 23.08
C ILE A 379 -2.57 21.23 23.30
N ASP A 380 -3.06 21.86 24.37
CA ASP A 380 -2.68 23.23 24.73
C ASP A 380 -1.17 23.33 25.00
N THR A 381 -0.60 22.31 25.67
CA THR A 381 0.84 22.19 25.88
C THR A 381 1.62 22.12 24.58
N ALA A 382 1.19 21.27 23.63
CA ALA A 382 1.84 21.15 22.32
C ALA A 382 1.79 22.48 21.52
N VAL A 383 0.66 23.20 21.59
CA VAL A 383 0.53 24.56 21.00
C VAL A 383 1.47 25.56 21.67
N ALA A 384 1.60 25.51 22.99
CA ALA A 384 2.50 26.39 23.73
C ALA A 384 3.99 26.09 23.49
N LEU A 385 4.36 24.82 23.29
CA LEU A 385 5.71 24.41 22.89
C LEU A 385 6.09 25.04 21.55
N TRP A 386 5.23 24.97 20.55
CA TRP A 386 5.48 25.64 19.26
C TRP A 386 5.60 27.14 19.39
N ARG A 387 4.79 27.78 20.23
CA ARG A 387 4.95 29.21 20.52
C ARG A 387 6.33 29.53 21.11
N LYS A 388 6.83 28.67 22.00
CA LYS A 388 8.15 28.83 22.63
C LYS A 388 9.28 28.66 21.64
N VAL A 389 9.24 27.61 20.81
CA VAL A 389 10.26 27.34 19.78
C VAL A 389 10.25 28.44 18.71
N ALA A 390 9.10 28.82 18.19
CA ALA A 390 8.98 29.88 17.18
C ALA A 390 9.48 31.23 17.72
N ALA A 391 9.14 31.61 18.94
CA ALA A 391 9.65 32.84 19.55
C ALA A 391 11.17 32.86 19.69
N ARG A 392 11.82 31.71 19.93
CA ARG A 392 13.28 31.58 19.98
C ARG A 392 13.93 31.92 18.64
N TYR A 393 13.32 31.48 17.54
CA TYR A 393 13.95 31.59 16.21
C TYR A 393 13.33 32.67 15.31
N ALA A 394 12.30 33.39 15.74
CA ALA A 394 11.59 34.40 14.93
C ALA A 394 12.50 35.46 14.31
N SER A 395 13.59 35.83 15.00
CA SER A 395 14.59 36.80 14.50
C SER A 395 15.79 36.16 13.81
N ASN A 396 15.81 34.83 13.68
CA ASN A 396 16.90 34.15 12.98
C ASN A 396 16.80 34.48 11.48
N PRO A 397 17.86 35.04 10.86
CA PRO A 397 17.82 35.43 9.44
C PRO A 397 17.85 34.22 8.49
N ARG A 398 17.97 33.04 9.02
CA ARG A 398 18.11 31.80 8.29
C ARG A 398 16.74 31.33 7.80
N GLU A 399 16.43 31.57 6.54
CA GLU A 399 15.13 31.25 5.96
C GLU A 399 14.98 29.77 5.53
N ASP A 400 16.04 28.94 5.65
CA ASP A 400 16.06 27.49 5.41
C ASP A 400 16.01 26.69 6.72
N LEU A 401 15.43 27.29 7.78
CA LEU A 401 14.95 26.65 8.99
C LEU A 401 13.44 26.45 8.87
N PHE A 402 12.97 25.24 9.18
CA PHE A 402 11.58 24.80 9.03
C PHE A 402 11.04 24.22 10.32
N TYR A 403 9.72 24.32 10.52
CA TYR A 403 9.01 23.75 11.66
C TYR A 403 8.03 22.70 11.19
N GLU A 404 8.14 21.48 11.68
CA GLU A 404 7.20 20.41 11.38
C GLU A 404 6.29 20.15 12.56
N LEU A 405 4.97 20.33 12.38
CA LEU A 405 4.01 20.51 13.46
C LEU A 405 3.91 19.34 14.43
N LEU A 406 3.82 18.12 13.91
CA LEU A 406 3.76 16.88 14.70
C LEU A 406 3.90 15.69 13.76
N ASN A 407 4.93 14.89 13.96
CA ASN A 407 5.13 13.66 13.21
C ASN A 407 3.97 12.70 13.42
N GLU A 408 3.44 12.15 12.29
CA GLU A 408 2.45 11.06 12.29
C GLU A 408 1.49 11.13 13.48
N PRO A 409 0.47 12.02 13.47
CA PRO A 409 -0.36 12.32 14.64
C PRO A 409 -0.89 11.10 15.38
N GLU A 410 -1.08 9.97 14.67
CA GLU A 410 -1.54 8.71 15.24
C GLU A 410 -0.65 8.18 16.37
N LEU A 411 0.66 8.39 16.26
CA LEU A 411 1.64 7.94 17.26
C LEU A 411 1.54 8.74 18.56
N SER A 412 1.20 10.02 18.44
CA SER A 412 1.18 10.95 19.57
C SER A 412 -0.14 10.92 20.34
N PHE A 413 -1.26 10.51 19.72
CA PHE A 413 -2.57 10.52 20.36
C PHE A 413 -2.87 9.23 21.10
N GLY A 414 -3.02 9.32 22.43
CA GLY A 414 -3.47 8.21 23.28
C GLY A 414 -4.91 7.79 22.98
N GLY A 415 -5.13 6.48 22.85
CA GLY A 415 -6.46 5.89 22.75
C GLY A 415 -7.09 5.93 21.36
N THR A 416 -7.44 7.07 20.83
CA THR A 416 -8.12 7.18 19.52
C THR A 416 -7.40 8.21 18.65
N PRO A 417 -6.88 7.79 17.47
CA PRO A 417 -6.27 8.73 16.52
C PRO A 417 -7.23 9.89 16.15
N PRO A 418 -6.70 11.05 15.78
CA PRO A 418 -7.54 12.16 15.36
C PRO A 418 -8.13 11.87 13.98
N THR A 419 -9.36 12.34 13.77
CA THR A 419 -9.90 12.48 12.41
C THR A 419 -9.17 13.60 11.67
N GLN A 420 -9.24 13.63 10.35
CA GLN A 420 -8.64 14.69 9.54
C GLN A 420 -9.12 16.09 9.94
N ALA A 421 -10.41 16.23 10.30
CA ALA A 421 -10.97 17.51 10.74
C ALA A 421 -10.43 17.93 12.12
N GLU A 422 -10.34 17.01 13.06
CA GLU A 422 -9.76 17.28 14.40
C GLU A 422 -8.28 17.66 14.28
N TRP A 423 -7.51 16.89 13.48
CA TRP A 423 -6.11 17.21 13.25
C TRP A 423 -5.93 18.58 12.59
N THR A 424 -6.74 18.90 11.58
CA THR A 424 -6.72 20.22 10.93
C THR A 424 -6.93 21.35 11.96
N ALA A 425 -7.92 21.23 12.85
CA ALA A 425 -8.19 22.24 13.87
C ALA A 425 -7.02 22.42 14.86
N ILE A 426 -6.37 21.32 15.26
CA ILE A 426 -5.20 21.36 16.14
C ILE A 426 -4.00 21.99 15.42
N ALA A 427 -3.74 21.58 14.19
CA ALA A 427 -2.65 22.12 13.36
C ALA A 427 -2.80 23.63 13.13
N GLU A 428 -4.01 24.11 12.85
CA GLU A 428 -4.25 25.56 12.70
C GLU A 428 -4.01 26.35 13.99
N ARG A 429 -4.28 25.77 15.17
CA ARG A 429 -3.90 26.38 16.46
C ARG A 429 -2.38 26.45 16.63
N MET A 430 -1.64 25.37 16.27
CA MET A 430 -0.17 25.37 16.30
C MET A 430 0.40 26.42 15.33
N ILE A 431 -0.13 26.49 14.11
CA ILE A 431 0.25 27.50 13.12
C ILE A 431 0.01 28.91 13.67
N ALA A 432 -1.15 29.19 14.22
CA ALA A 432 -1.46 30.49 14.81
C ALA A 432 -0.49 30.85 15.94
N ALA A 433 -0.11 29.88 16.79
CA ALA A 433 0.85 30.08 17.87
C ALA A 433 2.27 30.39 17.34
N ILE A 434 2.71 29.74 16.27
CA ILE A 434 3.96 30.03 15.56
C ILE A 434 3.90 31.44 14.96
N ARG A 435 2.84 31.74 14.20
CA ARG A 435 2.67 33.01 13.48
C ARG A 435 2.53 34.23 14.39
N ALA A 436 2.20 34.03 15.67
CA ALA A 436 2.20 35.12 16.66
C ALA A 436 3.58 35.78 16.81
N SER A 437 4.68 35.08 16.54
CA SER A 437 6.05 35.60 16.65
C SER A 437 6.85 35.44 15.37
N ASP A 438 6.59 34.42 14.57
CA ASP A 438 7.38 34.04 13.39
C ASP A 438 6.51 33.96 12.14
N THR A 439 6.62 34.97 11.30
CA THR A 439 5.90 35.07 10.02
C THR A 439 6.75 34.67 8.81
N THR A 440 8.01 34.28 9.03
CA THR A 440 9.01 34.08 7.98
C THR A 440 9.25 32.61 7.69
N HIS A 441 9.51 31.80 8.72
CA HIS A 441 9.85 30.39 8.54
C HIS A 441 8.65 29.59 8.02
N SER A 442 8.93 28.68 7.10
CA SER A 442 7.88 27.80 6.55
C SER A 442 7.57 26.66 7.49
N ILE A 443 6.32 26.22 7.47
CA ILE A 443 5.79 25.16 8.32
C ILE A 443 5.57 23.92 7.47
N LEU A 444 5.99 22.75 7.96
CA LEU A 444 5.70 21.45 7.35
C LEU A 444 4.47 20.85 8.03
N PHE A 445 3.59 20.31 7.22
CA PHE A 445 2.34 19.70 7.64
C PHE A 445 2.11 18.38 6.91
N GLY A 446 2.03 17.29 7.66
CA GLY A 446 1.54 16.00 7.19
C GLY A 446 0.12 15.72 7.68
N ASP A 447 -0.60 14.88 6.96
CA ASP A 447 -1.98 14.54 7.28
C ASP A 447 -2.04 13.29 8.18
N VAL A 448 -3.25 12.90 8.60
CA VAL A 448 -3.53 11.67 9.36
C VAL A 448 -3.16 10.41 8.56
N SER A 449 -3.27 9.25 9.19
CA SER A 449 -2.89 7.94 8.65
C SER A 449 -1.40 7.84 8.31
N TRP A 450 -0.56 8.14 9.33
CA TRP A 450 0.90 8.12 9.23
C TRP A 450 1.42 8.95 8.06
N TYR A 451 0.97 10.19 7.98
CA TYR A 451 1.28 11.12 6.87
C TYR A 451 0.96 10.50 5.50
N GLY A 452 -0.18 9.78 5.44
CA GLY A 452 -0.58 9.01 4.26
C GLY A 452 -0.95 9.87 3.06
N ILE A 453 -0.60 9.39 1.87
CA ILE A 453 -0.94 10.04 0.60
C ILE A 453 -2.46 10.06 0.37
N GLY A 454 -3.18 9.05 0.83
CA GLY A 454 -4.64 8.96 0.71
C GLY A 454 -5.35 10.17 1.33
N PRO A 455 -5.23 10.41 2.66
CA PRO A 455 -5.78 11.59 3.31
C PRO A 455 -5.29 12.90 2.70
N LEU A 456 -3.99 13.04 2.44
CA LEU A 456 -3.42 14.22 1.79
C LEU A 456 -4.13 14.54 0.48
N SER A 457 -4.38 13.55 -0.36
CA SER A 457 -4.99 13.74 -1.69
C SER A 457 -6.46 14.17 -1.65
N GLN A 458 -7.11 14.05 -0.50
CA GLN A 458 -8.52 14.40 -0.31
C GLN A 458 -8.74 15.75 0.37
N ARG A 459 -7.70 16.34 0.95
CA ARG A 459 -7.82 17.59 1.69
C ARG A 459 -7.74 18.83 0.81
N LYS A 460 -8.26 19.93 1.35
CA LYS A 460 -7.95 21.28 0.86
C LYS A 460 -6.69 21.81 1.59
N PRO A 461 -5.88 22.65 0.96
CA PRO A 461 -4.79 23.33 1.65
C PRO A 461 -5.26 24.09 2.90
N LEU A 462 -4.37 24.20 3.88
CA LEU A 462 -4.57 25.03 5.06
C LEU A 462 -4.61 26.51 4.70
N SER A 463 -5.09 27.35 5.62
CA SER A 463 -5.27 28.78 5.39
C SER A 463 -3.95 29.57 5.29
N ASP A 464 -2.87 29.09 5.96
CA ASP A 464 -1.56 29.73 5.90
C ASP A 464 -0.86 29.44 4.56
N GLY A 465 -0.48 30.49 3.85
CA GLY A 465 0.15 30.38 2.51
C GLY A 465 1.61 29.92 2.53
N ASN A 466 2.24 29.80 3.72
CA ASN A 466 3.64 29.38 3.86
C ASN A 466 3.74 27.97 4.51
N VAL A 467 2.83 27.09 4.12
CA VAL A 467 2.82 25.68 4.53
C VAL A 467 3.33 24.80 3.40
N ILE A 468 4.20 23.86 3.74
CA ILE A 468 4.72 22.80 2.89
C ILE A 468 4.01 21.50 3.30
N TYR A 469 3.46 20.78 2.34
CA TYR A 469 2.78 19.52 2.61
C TYR A 469 3.75 18.36 2.52
N VAL A 470 3.69 17.46 3.51
CA VAL A 470 4.59 16.32 3.57
C VAL A 470 3.80 15.02 3.59
N PHE A 471 4.43 13.96 3.10
CA PHE A 471 3.93 12.60 3.21
C PHE A 471 5.08 11.64 3.52
N HIS A 472 4.76 10.54 4.18
CA HIS A 472 5.64 9.40 4.36
C HIS A 472 5.29 8.31 3.37
N ASN A 473 6.28 7.54 2.94
CA ASN A 473 6.03 6.38 2.12
C ASN A 473 6.99 5.24 2.42
N TYR A 474 6.43 4.19 2.96
CA TYR A 474 7.14 2.95 3.22
C TYR A 474 6.57 1.77 2.40
N GLU A 475 5.78 2.07 1.36
CA GLU A 475 5.30 1.02 0.47
C GLU A 475 6.40 0.55 -0.51
N PRO A 476 6.49 -0.75 -0.78
CA PRO A 476 5.63 -1.80 -0.23
C PRO A 476 6.01 -2.16 1.22
N PHE A 477 5.07 -1.95 2.14
CA PHE A 477 5.31 -2.00 3.59
C PHE A 477 5.98 -3.30 4.06
N ILE A 478 5.55 -4.45 3.53
CA ILE A 478 6.13 -5.75 3.92
C ILE A 478 7.61 -5.90 3.55
N PHE A 479 8.08 -5.21 2.52
CA PHE A 479 9.50 -5.16 2.16
C PHE A 479 10.25 -4.21 3.07
N THR A 480 9.74 -2.98 3.23
CA THR A 480 10.45 -1.94 3.97
C THR A 480 10.53 -2.19 5.48
N HIS A 481 9.59 -2.97 6.02
CA HIS A 481 9.50 -3.30 7.45
C HIS A 481 9.78 -4.77 7.76
N GLN A 482 10.32 -5.57 6.82
CA GLN A 482 10.69 -6.93 7.13
C GLN A 482 11.71 -6.97 8.29
N GLY A 483 11.46 -7.85 9.27
CA GLY A 483 12.24 -7.96 10.50
C GLY A 483 11.89 -6.94 11.60
N ALA A 484 10.95 -6.01 11.36
CA ALA A 484 10.58 -4.98 12.33
C ALA A 484 9.59 -5.51 13.37
N SER A 485 10.00 -5.55 14.64
CA SER A 485 9.16 -6.04 15.74
C SER A 485 7.99 -5.11 16.05
N TRP A 486 8.19 -3.80 15.94
CA TRP A 486 7.14 -2.79 16.15
C TRP A 486 6.04 -2.83 15.07
N ALA A 487 6.37 -3.35 13.87
CA ALA A 487 5.43 -3.54 12.78
C ALA A 487 4.81 -4.95 12.75
N THR A 488 4.94 -5.73 13.81
CA THR A 488 4.51 -7.14 13.90
C THR A 488 5.12 -8.06 12.83
N MET A 489 6.27 -7.69 12.31
CA MET A 489 7.00 -8.38 11.23
C MET A 489 8.37 -8.92 11.66
N ALA A 490 8.59 -9.13 12.95
CA ALA A 490 9.88 -9.58 13.50
C ALA A 490 10.44 -10.87 12.86
N SER A 491 9.58 -11.75 12.39
CA SER A 491 9.97 -13.03 11.77
C SER A 491 10.17 -12.94 10.26
N THR A 492 9.74 -11.87 9.58
CA THR A 492 9.85 -11.77 8.12
C THR A 492 11.27 -11.44 7.69
N HIS A 493 11.71 -12.05 6.60
CA HIS A 493 13.08 -11.91 6.10
C HIS A 493 13.19 -12.25 4.60
N ASP A 494 14.27 -11.80 3.97
CA ASP A 494 14.67 -12.14 2.60
C ASP A 494 13.65 -11.84 1.49
N LEU A 495 12.66 -10.97 1.77
CA LEU A 495 11.74 -10.53 0.73
C LEU A 495 12.53 -9.79 -0.36
N PRO A 496 12.38 -10.19 -1.63
CA PRO A 496 13.11 -9.55 -2.72
C PRO A 496 12.49 -8.22 -3.12
N TYR A 497 13.32 -7.24 -3.48
CA TYR A 497 12.86 -6.06 -4.21
C TYR A 497 13.74 -5.85 -5.48
N PRO A 498 13.14 -5.61 -6.67
CA PRO A 498 11.71 -5.76 -6.90
C PRO A 498 11.23 -7.20 -6.68
N TYR A 499 9.91 -7.42 -6.69
CA TYR A 499 9.35 -8.78 -6.64
C TYR A 499 10.04 -9.68 -7.68
N SER A 500 10.39 -10.88 -7.25
CA SER A 500 11.01 -11.90 -8.10
C SER A 500 10.33 -13.25 -7.83
N ALA A 501 9.71 -13.82 -8.84
CA ALA A 501 9.04 -15.11 -8.72
C ALA A 501 10.00 -16.24 -8.30
N GLU A 502 11.28 -16.17 -8.71
CA GLU A 502 12.30 -17.16 -8.34
C GLU A 502 12.68 -17.11 -6.86
N ARG A 503 12.62 -15.90 -6.26
CA ARG A 503 12.98 -15.66 -4.86
C ARG A 503 11.78 -15.60 -3.94
N TRP A 504 10.58 -15.57 -4.52
CA TRP A 504 9.33 -15.55 -3.77
C TRP A 504 8.91 -16.99 -3.49
N SER A 505 8.96 -17.40 -2.23
CA SER A 505 8.43 -18.72 -1.87
C SER A 505 6.90 -18.71 -1.90
N ALA A 506 6.31 -19.73 -2.54
CA ALA A 506 4.87 -19.97 -2.44
C ALA A 506 4.46 -20.33 -0.98
N TYR A 507 5.41 -20.77 -0.17
CA TYR A 507 5.24 -20.98 1.25
C TYR A 507 5.60 -19.72 2.01
N PHE A 508 4.63 -18.93 2.42
CA PHE A 508 4.87 -17.72 3.21
C PHE A 508 5.71 -17.96 4.47
N GLY A 509 5.64 -19.16 5.06
CA GLY A 509 6.46 -19.57 6.18
C GLY A 509 7.97 -19.49 5.91
N ASP A 510 8.42 -19.74 4.69
CA ASP A 510 9.82 -19.65 4.30
C ASP A 510 10.36 -18.21 4.29
N LEU A 511 9.46 -17.22 4.20
CA LEU A 511 9.76 -15.81 4.29
C LEU A 511 9.38 -15.21 5.66
N GLY A 512 9.08 -16.09 6.63
CA GLY A 512 8.76 -15.70 8.00
C GLY A 512 7.35 -15.19 8.24
N PHE A 513 6.44 -15.27 7.26
CA PHE A 513 5.02 -14.96 7.48
C PHE A 513 4.34 -16.12 8.22
N ASN A 514 3.43 -15.78 9.12
CA ASN A 514 2.68 -16.78 9.89
C ASN A 514 1.25 -16.31 10.19
N THR A 515 0.39 -17.25 10.56
CA THR A 515 -1.05 -17.02 10.77
C THR A 515 -1.39 -16.13 11.98
N SER A 516 -0.42 -15.82 12.85
CA SER A 516 -0.62 -14.88 13.96
C SER A 516 -0.45 -13.42 13.55
N MET A 517 0.04 -13.17 12.35
CA MET A 517 0.18 -11.81 11.81
C MET A 517 -1.19 -11.22 11.48
N PRO A 518 -1.33 -9.88 11.57
CA PRO A 518 -2.53 -9.19 11.13
C PRO A 518 -2.92 -9.54 9.68
N ALA A 519 -4.20 -9.68 9.41
CA ALA A 519 -4.70 -10.06 8.09
C ALA A 519 -4.18 -9.14 6.98
N TRP A 520 -4.08 -7.83 7.24
CA TRP A 520 -3.57 -6.88 6.26
C TRP A 520 -2.11 -7.11 5.83
N ILE A 521 -1.24 -7.62 6.74
CA ILE A 521 0.14 -8.02 6.38
C ILE A 521 0.11 -9.23 5.45
N LEU A 522 -0.71 -10.22 5.76
CA LEU A 522 -0.85 -11.41 4.93
C LEU A 522 -1.44 -11.05 3.56
N ASP A 523 -2.37 -10.11 3.51
CA ASP A 523 -2.94 -9.61 2.26
C ASP A 523 -1.90 -8.82 1.45
N ALA A 524 -1.08 -7.99 2.11
CA ALA A 524 0.04 -7.32 1.46
C ALA A 524 1.05 -8.32 0.88
N ALA A 525 1.35 -9.42 1.60
CA ALA A 525 2.21 -10.48 1.10
C ALA A 525 1.63 -11.16 -0.15
N ARG A 526 0.34 -11.48 -0.15
CA ARG A 526 -0.36 -12.06 -1.30
C ARG A 526 -0.34 -11.18 -2.53
N ASN A 527 -0.35 -9.86 -2.32
CA ASN A 527 -0.36 -8.86 -3.39
C ASN A 527 1.03 -8.31 -3.73
N TYR A 528 2.08 -8.83 -3.11
CA TYR A 528 3.41 -8.27 -3.26
C TYR A 528 3.92 -8.28 -4.70
N TYR A 529 3.55 -9.28 -5.49
CA TYR A 529 3.86 -9.34 -6.91
C TYR A 529 3.34 -8.13 -7.72
N ARG A 530 2.28 -7.47 -7.21
CA ARG A 530 1.70 -6.25 -7.83
C ARG A 530 2.32 -4.98 -7.27
N THR A 531 2.67 -4.98 -5.97
CA THR A 531 3.11 -3.78 -5.25
C THR A 531 4.62 -3.68 -5.12
N GLY A 532 5.34 -4.79 -5.19
CA GLY A 532 6.79 -4.87 -5.03
C GLY A 532 7.57 -4.44 -6.27
N ASN A 533 7.26 -3.30 -6.87
CA ASN A 533 7.93 -2.81 -8.07
C ASN A 533 7.87 -1.28 -8.19
N ARG A 534 8.75 -0.73 -9.04
CA ARG A 534 8.87 0.70 -9.29
C ARG A 534 7.56 1.38 -9.72
N THR A 535 6.79 0.72 -10.58
CA THR A 535 5.54 1.29 -11.10
C THR A 535 4.51 1.52 -10.01
N ALA A 536 4.35 0.57 -9.10
CA ALA A 536 3.42 0.69 -7.97
C ALA A 536 3.81 1.88 -7.07
N ILE A 537 5.09 2.02 -6.74
CA ILE A 537 5.61 3.15 -5.95
C ILE A 537 5.37 4.47 -6.68
N ARG A 538 5.67 4.52 -7.99
CA ARG A 538 5.47 5.72 -8.80
C ARG A 538 4.02 6.18 -8.83
N ASN A 539 3.08 5.25 -8.94
CA ASN A 539 1.66 5.58 -8.97
C ASN A 539 1.19 6.25 -7.66
N GLN A 540 1.72 5.81 -6.53
CA GLN A 540 1.44 6.44 -5.22
C GLN A 540 2.04 7.86 -5.17
N PHE A 541 3.31 8.04 -5.50
CA PHE A 541 3.94 9.36 -5.50
C PHE A 541 3.28 10.31 -6.49
N ALA A 542 2.87 9.80 -7.65
CA ALA A 542 2.11 10.55 -8.64
C ALA A 542 0.76 11.05 -8.11
N GLN A 543 0.10 10.32 -7.22
CA GLN A 543 -1.13 10.78 -6.56
C GLN A 543 -0.86 12.01 -5.68
N ALA A 544 0.17 11.98 -4.84
CA ALA A 544 0.58 13.14 -4.04
C ALA A 544 0.95 14.33 -4.94
N LYS A 545 1.71 14.09 -6.02
CA LYS A 545 2.10 15.12 -6.97
C LYS A 545 0.91 15.75 -7.70
N ARG A 546 -0.04 14.94 -8.17
CA ARG A 546 -1.28 15.46 -8.81
C ARG A 546 -2.06 16.36 -7.86
N TRP A 547 -2.22 15.95 -6.60
CA TRP A 547 -2.85 16.80 -5.60
C TRP A 547 -2.11 18.13 -5.42
N ALA A 548 -0.78 18.09 -5.31
CA ALA A 548 0.06 19.28 -5.18
C ALA A 548 -0.10 20.24 -6.38
N VAL A 549 -0.13 19.71 -7.61
CA VAL A 549 -0.38 20.47 -8.84
C VAL A 549 -1.77 21.11 -8.83
N THR A 550 -2.80 20.32 -8.50
CA THR A 550 -4.20 20.80 -8.47
C THR A 550 -4.38 21.95 -7.49
N ASN A 551 -3.68 21.90 -6.35
CA ASN A 551 -3.79 22.91 -5.30
C ASN A 551 -2.70 24.00 -5.40
N ASN A 552 -1.77 23.86 -6.33
CA ASN A 552 -0.64 24.76 -6.52
C ASN A 552 0.21 24.96 -5.25
N VAL A 553 0.51 23.87 -4.55
CA VAL A 553 1.31 23.86 -3.32
C VAL A 553 2.46 22.85 -3.43
N PRO A 554 3.58 23.04 -2.73
CA PRO A 554 4.67 22.06 -2.73
C PRO A 554 4.31 20.83 -1.90
N VAL A 555 4.79 19.67 -2.33
CA VAL A 555 4.73 18.41 -1.58
C VAL A 555 6.13 17.81 -1.48
N ILE A 556 6.44 17.19 -0.35
CA ILE A 556 7.74 16.60 -0.03
C ILE A 556 7.50 15.21 0.59
N CYS A 557 8.33 14.24 0.26
CA CYS A 557 8.41 12.98 1.01
C CYS A 557 9.52 13.10 2.06
N ASN A 558 9.19 13.35 3.31
CA ASN A 558 10.21 13.56 4.34
C ASN A 558 10.54 12.31 5.17
N GLU A 559 9.89 11.18 4.86
CA GLU A 559 10.33 9.86 5.29
C GLU A 559 10.09 8.80 4.22
N PHE A 560 11.14 8.08 3.87
CA PHE A 560 11.12 6.83 3.12
C PHE A 560 12.39 6.05 3.40
N GLY A 561 12.33 4.74 3.20
CA GLY A 561 13.50 3.88 3.45
C GLY A 561 13.10 2.43 3.63
N ALA A 562 14.05 1.57 4.00
CA ALA A 562 13.84 0.18 4.30
C ALA A 562 14.70 -0.28 5.47
N TYR A 563 14.09 -0.98 6.42
CA TYR A 563 14.75 -1.50 7.62
C TYR A 563 15.82 -2.51 7.27
N ASP A 564 16.95 -2.45 7.97
CA ASP A 564 18.19 -3.10 7.53
C ASP A 564 18.47 -4.49 8.13
N ARG A 565 17.61 -4.97 9.04
CA ARG A 565 17.93 -6.17 9.83
C ARG A 565 17.88 -7.49 9.06
N THR A 566 16.87 -7.67 8.24
CA THR A 566 16.60 -8.97 7.61
C THR A 566 16.50 -8.91 6.08
N SER A 567 16.51 -7.70 5.51
CA SER A 567 16.52 -7.48 4.07
C SER A 567 17.95 -7.47 3.52
N ARG A 568 18.13 -7.88 2.27
CA ARG A 568 19.44 -7.85 1.60
C ARG A 568 19.81 -6.43 1.20
N LEU A 569 21.10 -6.09 1.32
CA LEU A 569 21.62 -4.77 0.99
C LEU A 569 21.30 -4.37 -0.45
N GLU A 570 21.49 -5.30 -1.40
CA GLU A 570 21.23 -5.04 -2.81
C GLU A 570 19.74 -4.76 -3.12
N ASP A 571 18.80 -5.37 -2.40
CA ASP A 571 17.38 -5.14 -2.58
C ASP A 571 16.99 -3.77 -2.00
N ARG A 572 17.53 -3.41 -0.83
CA ARG A 572 17.34 -2.06 -0.27
C ARG A 572 17.91 -0.99 -1.18
N ALA A 573 19.10 -1.20 -1.72
CA ALA A 573 19.71 -0.26 -2.65
C ALA A 573 18.86 -0.08 -3.94
N ARG A 574 18.29 -1.16 -4.49
CA ARG A 574 17.36 -1.06 -5.63
C ARG A 574 16.10 -0.28 -5.28
N TYR A 575 15.50 -0.56 -4.12
CA TYR A 575 14.32 0.17 -3.64
C TYR A 575 14.61 1.67 -3.52
N LEU A 576 15.72 2.05 -2.86
CA LEU A 576 16.12 3.45 -2.72
C LEU A 576 16.40 4.11 -4.08
N ALA A 577 17.04 3.40 -5.01
CA ALA A 577 17.30 3.90 -6.35
C ALA A 577 16.01 4.16 -7.13
N ASP A 578 15.06 3.24 -7.08
CA ASP A 578 13.75 3.42 -7.71
C ASP A 578 13.00 4.59 -7.10
N ALA A 579 12.93 4.69 -5.76
CA ALA A 579 12.27 5.80 -5.08
C ALA A 579 12.89 7.16 -5.46
N VAL A 580 14.23 7.28 -5.41
CA VAL A 580 14.92 8.53 -5.77
C VAL A 580 14.76 8.87 -7.25
N SER A 581 14.77 7.88 -8.13
CA SER A 581 14.48 8.07 -9.55
C SER A 581 13.08 8.64 -9.77
N ILE A 582 12.09 8.14 -9.06
CA ILE A 582 10.70 8.61 -9.12
C ILE A 582 10.56 10.00 -8.52
N PHE A 583 11.20 10.29 -7.38
CA PHE A 583 11.22 11.63 -6.79
C PHE A 583 11.82 12.66 -7.77
N THR A 584 12.89 12.28 -8.48
CA THR A 584 13.52 13.12 -9.49
C THR A 584 12.59 13.36 -10.68
N GLU A 585 11.95 12.31 -11.18
CA GLU A 585 10.98 12.36 -12.28
C GLU A 585 9.78 13.25 -11.95
N LEU A 586 9.25 13.12 -10.75
CA LEU A 586 8.07 13.86 -10.30
C LEU A 586 8.40 15.22 -9.68
N ASP A 587 9.68 15.56 -9.58
CA ASP A 587 10.15 16.78 -8.92
C ASP A 587 9.55 16.91 -7.50
N ILE A 588 9.77 15.90 -6.68
CA ILE A 588 9.41 15.82 -5.26
C ILE A 588 10.69 15.80 -4.44
N PRO A 589 10.95 16.77 -3.57
CA PRO A 589 12.04 16.70 -2.59
C PRO A 589 11.83 15.51 -1.65
N TRP A 590 12.94 14.94 -1.15
CA TRP A 590 12.89 13.76 -0.32
C TRP A 590 13.87 13.80 0.85
N GLN A 591 13.54 13.09 1.94
CA GLN A 591 14.41 12.89 3.10
C GLN A 591 14.35 11.42 3.51
N GLN A 592 15.51 10.78 3.59
CA GLN A 592 15.64 9.35 3.84
C GLN A 592 15.60 9.07 5.34
N TRP A 593 14.87 8.00 5.72
CA TRP A 593 14.82 7.42 7.06
C TRP A 593 15.56 6.06 7.07
N PHE A 594 15.95 5.58 8.24
CA PHE A 594 16.78 4.41 8.52
C PHE A 594 18.29 4.62 8.35
N MET A 595 19.04 3.75 9.01
CA MET A 595 20.49 3.80 9.02
C MET A 595 21.08 3.42 7.65
N ILE A 596 21.90 4.29 7.10
CA ILE A 596 22.63 4.07 5.85
C ILE A 596 24.14 4.22 6.02
N MET A 597 24.58 4.44 7.25
CA MET A 597 25.98 4.62 7.61
C MET A 597 26.62 3.33 8.08
N ASP A 598 27.89 3.15 7.77
CA ASP A 598 28.73 2.12 8.37
C ASP A 598 29.16 2.51 9.81
N SER A 599 29.86 1.60 10.48
CA SER A 599 30.36 1.84 11.85
C SER A 599 31.39 2.98 11.96
N ALA A 600 31.96 3.44 10.85
CA ALA A 600 32.88 4.59 10.77
C ALA A 600 32.15 5.91 10.48
N GLY A 601 30.83 5.87 10.31
CA GLY A 601 29.97 7.02 9.98
C GLY A 601 30.12 7.48 8.53
N ASN A 602 30.44 6.57 7.60
CA ASN A 602 30.41 6.85 6.17
C ASN A 602 29.16 6.25 5.55
N VAL A 603 28.60 6.92 4.55
CA VAL A 603 27.49 6.33 3.78
C VAL A 603 27.97 5.08 3.05
N VAL A 604 27.29 3.96 3.27
CA VAL A 604 27.57 2.69 2.58
C VAL A 604 27.55 2.91 1.06
N PRO A 605 28.54 2.42 0.29
CA PRO A 605 28.70 2.73 -1.13
C PRO A 605 27.47 2.44 -1.98
N GLU A 606 26.78 1.33 -1.71
CA GLU A 606 25.55 0.93 -2.40
C GLU A 606 24.43 1.95 -2.19
N TYR A 607 24.26 2.45 -0.97
CA TYR A 607 23.28 3.48 -0.66
C TYR A 607 23.67 4.83 -1.23
N ARG A 608 24.95 5.16 -1.21
CA ARG A 608 25.46 6.39 -1.83
C ARG A 608 25.10 6.46 -3.31
N THR A 609 25.32 5.36 -4.03
CA THR A 609 24.95 5.21 -5.43
C THR A 609 23.45 5.29 -5.63
N ALA A 610 22.67 4.54 -4.83
CA ALA A 610 21.21 4.48 -4.93
C ALA A 610 20.54 5.83 -4.68
N LEU A 611 21.05 6.60 -3.71
CA LEU A 611 20.53 7.93 -3.37
C LEU A 611 21.05 9.04 -4.30
N GLY A 612 21.91 8.73 -5.28
CA GLY A 612 22.50 9.73 -6.19
C GLY A 612 23.34 10.77 -5.46
N LEU A 613 23.94 10.40 -4.33
CA LEU A 613 24.87 11.27 -3.62
C LEU A 613 26.22 11.25 -4.34
N GLY A 614 26.80 12.42 -4.59
CA GLY A 614 28.04 12.56 -5.35
C GLY A 614 29.19 11.67 -4.84
N LEU A 615 30.06 11.22 -5.76
CA LEU A 615 31.29 10.50 -5.43
C LEU A 615 32.31 11.45 -4.79
#